data_1b6933e71d1ed3521cf186597128b85d
#
_entry.id   1b6933e71d1ed3521cf186597128b85d
#
_cell.length_a   1.000
_cell.length_b   1.000
_cell.length_c   1.000
_cell.angle_alpha   90.00
_cell.angle_beta   90.00
_cell.angle_gamma   90.00
#
_symmetry.space_group_name_H-M   'P 1'
#
loop_
_entity.id
_entity.type
_entity.pdbx_description
1 polymer ?
#
loop_
_entity_poly.entity_id
_entity_poly.type
_entity_poly.pdbx_seq_one_letter_code
_entity_poly.pdbx_strand_id
1 'polypeptide(L)'
;MAEVILKNVSKVYDGGNVAVSDVNIEVKDKEFVVLVGPSGCGKSTTLRMIAGLEEISSGELFIDGKRVNDVSPKDRDIAMVFQNYALYPHMSVYENMAFGLKLRKFDKQEIKDRVNDAAKILGLETYLDRKPKALSGGQRQRVAVGRAIVRKPKVFLFDE
;
A
#
# COMPACT_ATOMS: atom_id res chain seq x y z
N MET A 1 7.93 -3.30 11.49
CA MET A 1 6.71 -3.68 10.76
C MET A 1 5.71 -4.17 11.79
N ALA A 2 4.49 -4.50 11.41
CA ALA A 2 3.46 -4.89 12.37
C ALA A 2 2.83 -6.21 11.96
N GLU A 3 2.27 -6.93 12.94
CA GLU A 3 1.43 -8.10 12.72
C GLU A 3 0.09 -7.71 12.08
N VAL A 4 -0.42 -8.56 11.18
CA VAL A 4 -1.75 -8.40 10.58
C VAL A 4 -2.53 -9.68 10.75
N ILE A 5 -3.72 -9.60 11.35
CA ILE A 5 -4.57 -10.77 11.59
C ILE A 5 -5.97 -10.53 11.01
N LEU A 6 -6.43 -11.44 10.16
CA LEU A 6 -7.80 -11.54 9.68
C LEU A 6 -8.47 -12.72 10.39
N LYS A 7 -9.64 -12.50 11.03
CA LYS A 7 -10.44 -13.53 11.70
C LYS A 7 -11.83 -13.58 11.09
N ASN A 8 -12.12 -14.69 10.40
CA ASN A 8 -13.41 -14.96 9.77
C ASN A 8 -13.91 -13.82 8.87
N VAL A 9 -12.96 -13.17 8.16
CA VAL A 9 -13.24 -11.98 7.36
C VAL A 9 -13.95 -12.34 6.08
N SER A 10 -15.11 -11.70 5.85
CA SER A 10 -15.90 -11.86 4.62
C SER A 10 -16.27 -10.51 4.02
N LYS A 11 -16.38 -10.49 2.69
CA LYS A 11 -16.91 -9.38 1.92
C LYS A 11 -18.04 -9.84 1.02
N VAL A 12 -19.19 -9.23 1.24
CA VAL A 12 -20.39 -9.40 0.39
C VAL A 12 -20.74 -8.03 -0.17
N TYR A 13 -20.80 -7.93 -1.49
CA TYR A 13 -21.25 -6.72 -2.20
C TYR A 13 -22.76 -6.67 -2.29
N ASP A 14 -23.29 -5.50 -2.65
CA ASP A 14 -24.71 -5.31 -2.91
C ASP A 14 -25.20 -6.33 -3.97
N GLY A 15 -26.39 -6.89 -3.74
CA GLY A 15 -26.91 -7.98 -4.57
C GLY A 15 -26.45 -9.39 -4.16
N GLY A 16 -25.76 -9.54 -3.04
CA GLY A 16 -25.38 -10.84 -2.47
C GLY A 16 -24.14 -11.48 -3.10
N ASN A 17 -23.38 -10.75 -3.89
CA ASN A 17 -22.15 -11.28 -4.51
C ASN A 17 -21.06 -11.41 -3.44
N VAL A 18 -20.67 -12.64 -3.12
CA VAL A 18 -19.61 -12.96 -2.15
C VAL A 18 -18.25 -12.88 -2.84
N ALA A 19 -17.46 -11.87 -2.52
CA ALA A 19 -16.11 -11.68 -3.05
C ALA A 19 -15.02 -12.34 -2.21
N VAL A 20 -15.23 -12.40 -0.89
CA VAL A 20 -14.33 -13.03 0.07
C VAL A 20 -15.19 -13.72 1.12
N SER A 21 -14.88 -14.95 1.50
CA SER A 21 -15.65 -15.74 2.46
C SER A 21 -14.75 -16.36 3.52
N ASP A 22 -15.02 -16.05 4.78
CA ASP A 22 -14.41 -16.66 5.97
C ASP A 22 -12.88 -16.78 5.94
N VAL A 23 -12.21 -15.70 5.53
CA VAL A 23 -10.74 -15.67 5.42
C VAL A 23 -10.11 -15.53 6.81
N ASN A 24 -9.19 -16.45 7.09
CA ASN A 24 -8.39 -16.47 8.30
C ASN A 24 -6.91 -16.45 7.90
N ILE A 25 -6.22 -15.35 8.19
CA ILE A 25 -4.81 -15.12 7.86
C ILE A 25 -4.12 -14.47 9.05
N GLU A 26 -2.96 -14.98 9.40
CA GLU A 26 -2.05 -14.38 10.39
C GLU A 26 -0.71 -14.10 9.69
N VAL A 27 -0.32 -12.83 9.64
CA VAL A 27 0.98 -12.37 9.12
C VAL A 27 1.76 -11.80 10.29
N LYS A 28 2.85 -12.44 10.66
CA LYS A 28 3.70 -12.02 11.79
C LYS A 28 4.52 -10.77 11.45
N ASP A 29 5.05 -10.12 12.47
CA ASP A 29 6.00 -9.01 12.25
C ASP A 29 7.18 -9.45 11.37
N LYS A 30 7.48 -8.64 10.33
CA LYS A 30 8.55 -8.86 9.33
C LYS A 30 8.33 -10.08 8.42
N GLU A 31 7.19 -10.73 8.46
CA GLU A 31 6.86 -11.81 7.55
C GLU A 31 6.47 -11.27 6.18
N PHE A 32 6.82 -12.02 5.13
CA PHE A 32 6.41 -11.79 3.75
C PHE A 32 5.43 -12.87 3.32
N VAL A 33 4.18 -12.48 3.06
CA VAL A 33 3.10 -13.39 2.67
C VAL A 33 2.60 -13.05 1.27
N VAL A 34 2.41 -14.07 0.44
CA VAL A 34 1.88 -13.94 -0.92
C VAL A 34 0.51 -14.60 -1.02
N LEU A 35 -0.48 -13.84 -1.47
CA LEU A 35 -1.80 -14.36 -1.80
C LEU A 35 -1.80 -14.89 -3.24
N VAL A 36 -1.98 -16.19 -3.41
CA VAL A 36 -1.99 -16.86 -4.72
C VAL A 36 -3.39 -17.38 -5.02
N GLY A 37 -3.81 -17.25 -6.27
CA GLY A 37 -5.10 -17.76 -6.74
C GLY A 37 -5.49 -17.18 -8.10
N PRO A 38 -6.53 -17.74 -8.75
CA PRO A 38 -7.00 -17.28 -10.05
C PRO A 38 -7.52 -15.84 -10.00
N SER A 39 -7.68 -15.23 -11.19
CA SER A 39 -8.31 -13.92 -11.29
C SER A 39 -9.73 -13.94 -10.70
N GLY A 40 -10.09 -12.91 -9.95
CA GLY A 40 -11.41 -12.80 -9.32
C GLY A 40 -11.62 -13.58 -8.02
N CYS A 41 -10.61 -14.29 -7.49
CA CYS A 41 -10.74 -15.04 -6.23
C CYS A 41 -10.63 -14.19 -4.94
N GLY A 42 -10.70 -12.86 -5.03
CA GLY A 42 -10.74 -11.97 -3.87
C GLY A 42 -9.42 -11.43 -3.34
N LYS A 43 -8.26 -11.70 -4.00
CA LYS A 43 -6.94 -11.20 -3.55
C LYS A 43 -6.90 -9.69 -3.36
N SER A 44 -7.20 -8.93 -4.41
CA SER A 44 -7.21 -7.46 -4.36
C SER A 44 -8.27 -6.93 -3.40
N THR A 45 -9.43 -7.60 -3.28
CA THR A 45 -10.47 -7.25 -2.30
C THR A 45 -9.94 -7.42 -0.89
N THR A 46 -9.24 -8.51 -0.59
CA THR A 46 -8.62 -8.75 0.72
C THR A 46 -7.57 -7.69 1.04
N LEU A 47 -6.68 -7.35 0.09
CA LEU A 47 -5.70 -6.28 0.28
C LEU A 47 -6.37 -4.93 0.51
N ARG A 48 -7.45 -4.62 -0.22
CA ARG A 48 -8.22 -3.37 -0.03
C ARG A 48 -8.94 -3.32 1.31
N MET A 49 -9.45 -4.44 1.83
CA MET A 49 -10.02 -4.51 3.18
C MET A 49 -8.94 -4.24 4.24
N ILE A 50 -7.74 -4.81 4.10
CA ILE A 50 -6.61 -4.51 4.99
C ILE A 50 -6.24 -3.02 4.91
N ALA A 51 -6.26 -2.45 3.71
CA ALA A 51 -5.99 -1.04 3.48
C ALA A 51 -7.09 -0.10 4.03
N GLY A 52 -8.28 -0.61 4.32
CA GLY A 52 -9.45 0.20 4.67
C GLY A 52 -10.09 0.92 3.49
N LEU A 53 -9.75 0.50 2.28
CA LEU A 53 -10.33 1.01 1.02
C LEU A 53 -11.61 0.26 0.65
N GLU A 54 -11.87 -0.85 1.34
CA GLU A 54 -13.07 -1.66 1.19
C GLU A 54 -13.56 -2.04 2.59
N GLU A 55 -14.86 -1.93 2.85
CA GLU A 55 -15.47 -2.30 4.12
C GLU A 55 -15.55 -3.81 4.27
N ILE A 56 -15.31 -4.29 5.47
CA ILE A 56 -15.49 -5.69 5.87
C ILE A 56 -16.97 -5.91 6.17
N SER A 57 -17.60 -6.93 5.57
CA SER A 57 -19.00 -7.27 5.82
C SER A 57 -19.19 -8.05 7.13
N SER A 58 -18.25 -8.93 7.45
CA SER A 58 -18.22 -9.68 8.72
C SER A 58 -16.78 -10.10 9.06
N GLY A 59 -16.55 -10.46 10.33
CA GLY A 59 -15.23 -10.80 10.84
C GLY A 59 -14.46 -9.60 11.36
N GLU A 60 -13.21 -9.82 11.73
CA GLU A 60 -12.37 -8.81 12.39
C GLU A 60 -11.00 -8.74 11.78
N LEU A 61 -10.49 -7.52 11.62
CA LEU A 61 -9.14 -7.21 11.16
C LEU A 61 -8.36 -6.52 12.27
N PHE A 62 -7.18 -7.03 12.56
CA PHE A 62 -6.25 -6.44 13.53
C PHE A 62 -4.94 -6.07 12.85
N ILE A 63 -4.38 -4.92 13.21
CA ILE A 63 -3.03 -4.47 12.85
C ILE A 63 -2.34 -4.06 14.15
N ASP A 64 -1.18 -4.69 14.44
CA ASP A 64 -0.42 -4.42 15.66
C ASP A 64 -1.28 -4.61 16.93
N GLY A 65 -2.06 -5.70 16.98
CA GLY A 65 -2.99 -6.03 18.07
C GLY A 65 -4.23 -5.14 18.20
N LYS A 66 -4.37 -4.10 17.36
CA LYS A 66 -5.51 -3.19 17.38
C LYS A 66 -6.53 -3.55 16.32
N ARG A 67 -7.80 -3.71 16.69
CA ARG A 67 -8.90 -3.87 15.74
C ARG A 67 -9.06 -2.60 14.89
N VAL A 68 -9.09 -2.76 13.57
CA VAL A 68 -9.06 -1.61 12.62
C VAL A 68 -10.23 -1.60 11.63
N ASN A 69 -11.27 -2.39 11.85
CA ASN A 69 -12.43 -2.43 10.94
C ASN A 69 -12.97 -1.02 10.64
N ASP A 70 -13.11 -0.20 11.68
CA ASP A 70 -13.71 1.14 11.62
C ASP A 70 -12.68 2.26 11.54
N VAL A 71 -11.39 1.92 11.37
CA VAL A 71 -10.28 2.88 11.27
C VAL A 71 -10.09 3.29 9.81
N SER A 72 -10.05 4.61 9.55
CA SER A 72 -9.87 5.12 8.20
C SER A 72 -8.50 4.75 7.61
N PRO A 73 -8.37 4.61 6.27
CA PRO A 73 -7.11 4.23 5.62
C PRO A 73 -5.90 5.07 6.03
N LYS A 74 -6.10 6.38 6.19
CA LYS A 74 -5.03 7.34 6.57
C LYS A 74 -4.46 7.09 7.96
N ASP A 75 -5.25 6.46 8.86
CA ASP A 75 -4.92 6.25 10.27
C ASP A 75 -4.44 4.82 10.56
N ARG A 76 -4.42 3.92 9.55
CA ARG A 76 -3.94 2.53 9.69
C ARG A 76 -2.42 2.37 9.62
N ASP A 77 -1.68 3.43 9.30
CA ASP A 77 -0.22 3.43 9.12
C ASP A 77 0.28 2.34 8.14
N ILE A 78 -0.42 2.20 7.04
CA ILE A 78 -0.10 1.29 5.95
C ILE A 78 0.30 2.03 4.68
N ALA A 79 0.98 1.36 3.76
CA ALA A 79 1.18 1.83 2.40
C ALA A 79 0.76 0.74 1.42
N MET A 80 0.04 1.13 0.38
CA MET A 80 -0.40 0.23 -0.69
C MET A 80 0.16 0.67 -2.03
N VAL A 81 0.73 -0.28 -2.75
CA VAL A 81 1.14 -0.14 -4.16
C VAL A 81 0.06 -0.80 -5.00
N PHE A 82 -0.55 -0.01 -5.89
CA PHE A 82 -1.63 -0.46 -6.76
C PHE A 82 -1.10 -1.03 -8.07
N GLN A 83 -1.84 -1.94 -8.68
CA GLN A 83 -1.54 -2.56 -9.97
C GLN A 83 -1.26 -1.54 -11.09
N ASN A 84 -1.98 -0.42 -11.12
CA ASN A 84 -1.81 0.66 -12.09
C ASN A 84 -0.80 1.74 -11.66
N TYR A 85 -0.03 1.47 -10.57
CA TYR A 85 0.96 2.35 -9.94
C TYR A 85 0.39 3.67 -9.39
N ALA A 86 -0.74 4.17 -9.85
CA ALA A 86 -1.43 5.39 -9.41
C ALA A 86 -0.49 6.61 -9.24
N LEU A 87 0.47 6.81 -10.17
CA LEU A 87 1.37 7.94 -10.14
C LEU A 87 0.67 9.22 -10.60
N TYR A 88 1.03 10.33 -10.00
CA TYR A 88 0.58 11.66 -10.41
C TYR A 88 1.32 12.09 -11.68
N PRO A 89 0.67 12.17 -12.86
CA PRO A 89 1.35 12.33 -14.15
C PRO A 89 1.99 13.71 -14.33
N HIS A 90 1.49 14.72 -13.62
CA HIS A 90 2.00 16.10 -13.67
C HIS A 90 3.20 16.33 -12.75
N MET A 91 3.44 15.44 -11.79
CA MET A 91 4.54 15.50 -10.82
C MET A 91 5.77 14.75 -11.31
N SER A 92 6.98 15.22 -10.97
CA SER A 92 8.23 14.49 -11.15
C SER A 92 8.28 13.22 -10.29
N VAL A 93 9.28 12.36 -10.50
CA VAL A 93 9.56 11.21 -9.63
C VAL A 93 9.77 11.67 -8.18
N TYR A 94 10.62 12.68 -7.97
CA TYR A 94 10.86 13.26 -6.66
C TYR A 94 9.54 13.73 -6.01
N GLU A 95 8.73 14.49 -6.72
CA GLU A 95 7.47 15.03 -6.21
C GLU A 95 6.47 13.91 -5.89
N ASN A 96 6.37 12.88 -6.74
CA ASN A 96 5.56 11.71 -6.47
C ASN A 96 5.94 11.03 -5.16
N MET A 97 7.24 10.81 -4.92
CA MET A 97 7.74 10.19 -3.69
C MET A 97 7.54 11.10 -2.47
N ALA A 98 7.79 12.40 -2.61
CA ALA A 98 7.71 13.38 -1.54
C ALA A 98 6.27 13.73 -1.11
N PHE A 99 5.28 13.50 -1.97
CA PHE A 99 3.91 14.01 -1.81
C PHE A 99 3.28 13.65 -0.46
N GLY A 100 3.32 12.37 -0.10
CA GLY A 100 2.73 11.91 1.17
C GLY A 100 3.41 12.48 2.41
N LEU A 101 4.71 12.76 2.35
CA LEU A 101 5.47 13.39 3.43
C LEU A 101 5.14 14.88 3.56
N LYS A 102 4.98 15.57 2.41
CA LYS A 102 4.55 16.99 2.39
C LYS A 102 3.16 17.17 3.01
N LEU A 103 2.21 16.29 2.69
CA LEU A 103 0.87 16.31 3.30
C LEU A 103 0.89 16.13 4.82
N ARG A 104 1.83 15.32 5.30
CA ARG A 104 2.05 15.09 6.74
C ARG A 104 2.92 16.17 7.40
N LYS A 105 3.30 17.22 6.66
CA LYS A 105 4.10 18.38 7.14
C LYS A 105 5.47 18.01 7.70
N PHE A 106 6.12 16.98 7.14
CA PHE A 106 7.51 16.66 7.46
C PHE A 106 8.43 17.81 7.08
N ASP A 107 9.56 17.95 7.79
CA ASP A 107 10.59 18.93 7.47
C ASP A 107 11.17 18.72 6.06
N LYS A 108 11.54 19.82 5.39
CA LYS A 108 12.06 19.77 4.01
C LYS A 108 13.33 18.96 3.88
N GLN A 109 14.23 19.03 4.85
CA GLN A 109 15.48 18.26 4.82
C GLN A 109 15.18 16.77 5.02
N GLU A 110 14.30 16.42 5.95
CA GLU A 110 13.90 15.04 6.16
C GLU A 110 13.22 14.43 4.92
N ILE A 111 12.36 15.18 4.23
CA ILE A 111 11.76 14.75 2.96
C ILE A 111 12.84 14.44 1.93
N LYS A 112 13.81 15.36 1.77
CA LYS A 112 14.91 15.21 0.82
C LYS A 112 15.74 13.95 1.12
N ASP A 113 16.08 13.74 2.37
CA ASP A 113 16.90 12.60 2.80
C ASP A 113 16.16 11.28 2.55
N ARG A 114 14.90 11.17 2.99
CA ARG A 114 14.07 9.97 2.77
C ARG A 114 13.85 9.66 1.29
N VAL A 115 13.64 10.67 0.44
CA VAL A 115 13.46 10.48 -1.00
C VAL A 115 14.75 10.02 -1.65
N ASN A 116 15.90 10.63 -1.30
CA ASN A 116 17.21 10.24 -1.85
C ASN A 116 17.59 8.81 -1.41
N ASP A 117 17.37 8.45 -0.15
CA ASP A 117 17.61 7.09 0.33
C ASP A 117 16.77 6.06 -0.43
N ALA A 118 15.48 6.32 -0.60
CA ALA A 118 14.60 5.43 -1.35
C ALA A 118 14.98 5.38 -2.84
N ALA A 119 15.35 6.51 -3.44
CA ALA A 119 15.83 6.56 -4.82
C ALA A 119 17.10 5.72 -5.03
N LYS A 120 18.04 5.79 -4.08
CA LYS A 120 19.27 4.98 -4.10
C LYS A 120 18.97 3.48 -4.02
N ILE A 121 18.10 3.06 -3.08
CA ILE A 121 17.68 1.66 -2.94
C ILE A 121 17.06 1.13 -4.24
N LEU A 122 16.29 1.97 -4.94
CA LEU A 122 15.50 1.59 -6.11
C LEU A 122 16.20 1.89 -7.46
N GLY A 123 17.42 2.46 -7.44
CA GLY A 123 18.13 2.86 -8.66
C GLY A 123 17.36 3.92 -9.47
N LEU A 124 16.82 4.93 -8.78
CA LEU A 124 16.01 6.01 -9.37
C LEU A 124 16.70 7.39 -9.34
N GLU A 125 17.94 7.48 -8.86
CA GLU A 125 18.65 8.75 -8.63
C GLU A 125 18.69 9.64 -9.88
N THR A 126 18.98 9.05 -11.03
CA THR A 126 19.06 9.78 -12.31
C THR A 126 17.71 10.11 -12.94
N TYR A 127 16.61 9.66 -12.31
CA TYR A 127 15.25 9.84 -12.82
C TYR A 127 14.42 10.80 -11.99
N LEU A 128 14.93 11.33 -10.86
CA LEU A 128 14.19 12.14 -9.89
C LEU A 128 13.46 13.33 -10.51
N ASP A 129 14.04 13.97 -11.52
CA ASP A 129 13.45 15.13 -12.20
C ASP A 129 12.50 14.76 -13.35
N ARG A 130 12.42 13.48 -13.72
CA ARG A 130 11.57 13.03 -14.84
C ARG A 130 10.12 12.89 -14.40
N LYS A 131 9.21 13.05 -15.37
CA LYS A 131 7.79 12.77 -15.18
C LYS A 131 7.46 11.33 -15.56
N PRO A 132 6.35 10.74 -15.05
CA PRO A 132 5.97 9.35 -15.32
C PRO A 132 5.92 8.96 -16.80
N LYS A 133 5.54 9.89 -17.67
CA LYS A 133 5.49 9.65 -19.13
C LYS A 133 6.87 9.34 -19.76
N ALA A 134 7.95 9.79 -19.13
CA ALA A 134 9.32 9.58 -19.58
C ALA A 134 9.98 8.34 -18.94
N LEU A 135 9.20 7.47 -18.31
CA LEU A 135 9.67 6.28 -17.59
C LEU A 135 9.15 5.00 -18.26
N SER A 136 9.96 3.94 -18.20
CA SER A 136 9.50 2.58 -18.53
C SER A 136 8.48 2.06 -17.51
N GLY A 137 7.77 0.96 -17.82
CA GLY A 137 6.84 0.30 -16.90
C GLY A 137 7.50 -0.06 -15.56
N GLY A 138 8.67 -0.73 -15.61
CA GLY A 138 9.41 -1.10 -14.42
C GLY A 138 9.94 0.09 -13.61
N GLN A 139 10.28 1.21 -14.27
CA GLN A 139 10.65 2.45 -13.59
C GLN A 139 9.45 3.06 -12.86
N ARG A 140 8.27 3.11 -13.52
CA ARG A 140 7.03 3.58 -12.88
C ARG A 140 6.66 2.72 -11.67
N GLN A 141 6.79 1.40 -11.77
CA GLN A 141 6.58 0.49 -10.65
C GLN A 141 7.50 0.81 -9.48
N ARG A 142 8.81 0.98 -9.73
CA ARG A 142 9.78 1.36 -8.68
C ARG A 142 9.44 2.70 -8.04
N VAL A 143 8.96 3.69 -8.80
CA VAL A 143 8.49 4.96 -8.23
C VAL A 143 7.30 4.75 -7.30
N ALA A 144 6.34 3.89 -7.64
CA ALA A 144 5.21 3.57 -6.79
C ALA A 144 5.65 2.88 -5.48
N VAL A 145 6.62 1.96 -5.57
CA VAL A 145 7.26 1.36 -4.38
C VAL A 145 7.99 2.43 -3.55
N GLY A 146 8.70 3.36 -4.18
CA GLY A 146 9.36 4.47 -3.52
C GLY A 146 8.41 5.35 -2.72
N ARG A 147 7.22 5.65 -3.26
CA ARG A 147 6.16 6.36 -2.54
C ARG A 147 5.72 5.65 -1.26
N ALA A 148 5.77 4.33 -1.25
CA ALA A 148 5.46 3.54 -0.07
C ALA A 148 6.62 3.55 0.95
N ILE A 149 7.86 3.31 0.48
CA ILE A 149 9.06 3.21 1.32
C ILE A 149 9.34 4.49 2.10
N VAL A 150 9.25 5.66 1.47
CA VAL A 150 9.56 6.95 2.13
C VAL A 150 8.68 7.23 3.35
N ARG A 151 7.49 6.63 3.40
CA ARG A 151 6.55 6.80 4.52
C ARG A 151 6.93 5.98 5.74
N LYS A 152 7.79 4.95 5.60
CA LYS A 152 8.15 3.98 6.64
C LYS A 152 6.91 3.40 7.33
N PRO A 153 5.96 2.83 6.58
CA PRO A 153 4.71 2.32 7.15
C PRO A 153 4.94 1.07 7.98
N LYS A 154 3.99 0.75 8.86
CA LYS A 154 4.00 -0.50 9.63
C LYS A 154 3.69 -1.73 8.76
N VAL A 155 2.87 -1.56 7.72
CA VAL A 155 2.47 -2.63 6.79
C VAL A 155 2.60 -2.16 5.35
N PHE A 156 3.20 -3.01 4.51
CA PHE A 156 3.24 -2.83 3.06
C PHE A 156 2.26 -3.80 2.39
N LEU A 157 1.46 -3.27 1.48
CA LEU A 157 0.53 -4.04 0.64
C LEU A 157 0.89 -3.85 -0.82
N PHE A 158 1.00 -4.96 -1.57
CA PHE A 158 1.30 -4.93 -3.00
C PHE A 158 0.17 -5.64 -3.75
N ASP A 159 -0.53 -4.90 -4.62
CA ASP A 159 -1.57 -5.42 -5.49
C ASP A 159 -0.99 -5.59 -6.90
N GLU A 160 -0.20 -6.67 -7.06
CA GLU A 160 0.64 -7.07 -8.23
C GLU A 160 1.87 -6.20 -8.52
#